data_e00d0bc13ad16d539e4901ebb0a82288
#
_entry.id   e00d0bc13ad16d539e4901ebb0a82288
#
_cell.length_a   1.000
_cell.length_b   1.000
_cell.length_c   1.000
_cell.angle_alpha   90.00
_cell.angle_beta   90.00
_cell.angle_gamma   90.00
#
_symmetry.space_group_name_H-M   'P 1'
#
loop_
_entity.id
_entity.type
_entity.pdbx_description
1 polymer ?
#
loop_
_entity_poly.entity_id
_entity_poly.type
_entity_poly.pdbx_seq_one_letter_code
_entity_poly.pdbx_strand_id
1 'polypeptide(L)' 'MQQTTINIPSERPLAFRVDDFCRKIGIGRTTFYELIKEKKIKTVIIGGRRLVPATEADRLLSEGMQ' A
#
# COMPACT_ATOMS: atom_id res chain seq x y z
N MET A 1 27.13 -6.64 2.72
CA MET A 1 26.71 -6.59 2.79
C MET A 1 25.85 -6.41 3.08
N GLN A 2 25.93 -6.52 2.95
CA GLN A 2 25.24 -6.39 3.05
C GLN A 2 24.34 -6.23 3.46
N GLN A 3 24.41 -6.25 3.33
CA GLN A 3 23.61 -6.07 3.55
C GLN A 3 22.71 -6.00 4.17
N THR A 4 23.01 -6.03 4.19
CA THR A 4 22.27 -5.95 4.58
C THR A 4 21.32 -5.87 5.20
N THR A 5 21.52 -5.79 5.15
CA THR A 5 20.79 -5.69 5.43
C THR A 5 19.82 -5.69 5.93
N ILE A 6 20.04 -5.71 5.85
CA ILE A 6 19.24 -5.57 6.06
C ILE A 6 18.30 -5.73 6.48
N ASN A 7 18.11 -5.74 6.51
CA ASN A 7 17.27 -5.77 6.68
C ASN A 7 16.22 -5.84 7.16
N ILE A 8 16.24 -5.76 6.94
CA ILE A 8 15.38 -5.53 7.32
C ILE A 8 14.38 -5.98 7.43
N PRO A 9 14.14 -5.59 7.51
CA PRO A 9 13.04 -6.20 7.70
C PRO A 9 12.35 -6.69 6.89
N SER A 10 13.11 -6.47 6.74
CA SER A 10 12.87 -6.75 5.80
C SER A 10 11.93 -7.52 5.09
N GLU A 11 11.48 -8.19 5.32
CA GLU A 11 10.45 -8.99 4.76
C GLU A 11 9.22 -8.19 4.38
N ARG A 12 9.14 -6.99 4.87
CA ARG A 12 7.95 -6.17 4.61
C ARG A 12 8.30 -5.04 3.68
N PRO A 13 7.61 -4.92 2.56
CA PRO A 13 7.85 -3.77 1.70
C PRO A 13 7.39 -2.50 2.40
N LEU A 14 8.01 -1.39 2.06
CA LEU A 14 7.60 -0.10 2.59
C LEU A 14 6.39 0.45 1.86
N ALA A 15 6.18 0.01 0.63
CA ALA A 15 5.05 0.44 -0.17
C ALA A 15 4.71 -0.63 -1.17
N PHE A 16 3.49 -0.58 -1.67
CA PHE A 16 3.01 -1.54 -2.66
C PHE A 16 2.64 -0.83 -3.93
N ARG A 17 2.76 -1.53 -5.05
CA ARG A 17 2.13 -1.08 -6.27
C ARG A 17 0.63 -1.26 -6.12
N VAL A 18 -0.14 -0.52 -6.93
CA VAL A 18 -1.59 -0.58 -6.84
C VAL A 18 -2.11 -2.01 -6.94
N ASP A 19 -1.62 -2.77 -7.94
CA ASP A 19 -2.09 -4.14 -8.13
C ASP A 19 -1.81 -5.01 -6.93
N ASP A 20 -0.60 -4.89 -6.38
CA ASP A 20 -0.22 -5.68 -5.23
C ASP A 20 -1.03 -5.30 -4.01
N PHE A 21 -1.24 -4.00 -3.82
CA PHE A 21 -2.04 -3.52 -2.69
C PHE A 21 -3.45 -4.09 -2.76
N CYS A 22 -4.08 -3.99 -3.92
CA CYS A 22 -5.44 -4.49 -4.09
C CYS A 22 -5.51 -5.98 -3.82
N ARG A 23 -4.53 -6.73 -4.30
CA ARG A 23 -4.50 -8.17 -4.11
C ARG A 23 -4.33 -8.53 -2.64
N LYS A 24 -3.46 -7.82 -1.96
CA LYS A 24 -3.19 -8.11 -0.55
C LYS A 24 -4.35 -7.74 0.35
N ILE A 25 -5.03 -6.66 0.04
CA ILE A 25 -6.18 -6.23 0.83
C ILE A 25 -7.43 -7.00 0.43
N GLY A 26 -7.47 -7.49 -0.81
CA GLY A 26 -8.62 -8.24 -1.29
C GLY A 26 -9.72 -7.38 -1.85
N ILE A 27 -9.36 -6.28 -2.49
CA ILE A 27 -10.36 -5.41 -3.12
C ILE A 27 -10.06 -5.28 -4.60
N GLY A 28 -11.06 -4.87 -5.36
CA GLY A 28 -10.88 -4.63 -6.78
C GLY A 28 -10.31 -3.25 -7.03
N ARG A 29 -9.85 -3.03 -8.25
CA ARG A 29 -9.26 -1.74 -8.60
C ARG A 29 -10.29 -0.62 -8.58
N THR A 30 -11.52 -0.94 -8.97
CA THR A 30 -12.58 0.06 -8.95
C THR A 30 -12.80 0.56 -7.54
N THR A 31 -12.90 -0.36 -6.59
CA THR A 31 -13.06 0.01 -5.19
C THR A 31 -11.85 0.81 -4.71
N PHE A 32 -10.66 0.39 -5.11
CA PHE A 32 -9.44 1.09 -4.73
C PHE A 32 -9.50 2.56 -5.15
N TYR A 33 -9.85 2.82 -6.41
CA TYR A 33 -9.86 4.20 -6.89
C TYR A 33 -11.00 5.01 -6.30
N GLU A 34 -12.10 4.34 -5.94
CA GLU A 34 -13.17 5.03 -5.22
C GLU A 34 -12.69 5.48 -3.85
N LEU A 35 -11.90 4.64 -3.18
CA LEU A 35 -11.38 4.99 -1.87
C LEU A 35 -10.40 6.15 -1.97
N ILE A 36 -9.61 6.20 -3.03
CA ILE A 36 -8.74 7.34 -3.25
C ILE A 36 -9.55 8.60 -3.47
N LYS A 37 -10.59 8.51 -4.27
CA LYS A 37 -11.45 9.64 -4.56
C LYS A 37 -12.09 10.18 -3.29
N GLU A 38 -12.43 9.29 -2.37
CA GLU A 38 -13.02 9.66 -1.10
C GLU A 38 -11.97 10.04 -0.07
N LYS A 39 -10.70 10.02 -0.45
CA LYS A 39 -9.60 10.41 0.42
C LYS A 39 -9.43 9.50 1.60
N LYS A 40 -9.80 8.24 1.41
CA LYS A 40 -9.64 7.23 2.46
C LYS A 40 -8.33 6.47 2.33
N ILE A 41 -7.67 6.59 1.20
CA ILE A 41 -6.36 5.98 0.97
C ILE A 41 -5.43 7.06 0.48
N LYS A 42 -4.26 7.16 1.09
CA LYS A 42 -3.23 8.09 0.65
C LYS A 42 -2.22 7.33 -0.18
N THR A 43 -1.81 7.93 -1.27
CA THR A 43 -0.80 7.33 -2.14
C THR A 43 0.28 8.34 -2.41
N VAL A 44 1.41 7.84 -2.90
CA VAL A 44 2.52 8.69 -3.30
C VAL A 44 2.89 8.32 -4.72
N ILE A 45 3.48 9.27 -5.44
CA ILE A 45 3.94 9.02 -6.79
C ILE A 45 5.44 9.19 -6.81
N ILE A 46 6.13 8.15 -7.20
CA ILE A 46 7.59 8.16 -7.27
C ILE A 46 7.98 7.64 -8.65
N GLY A 47 8.73 8.45 -9.37
CA GLY A 47 9.17 8.05 -10.69
C GLY A 47 8.03 7.75 -11.65
N GLY A 48 6.92 8.47 -11.51
CA GLY A 48 5.77 8.27 -12.37
C GLY A 48 4.89 7.11 -11.97
N ARG A 49 5.20 6.43 -10.88
CA ARG A 49 4.41 5.29 -10.41
C ARG A 49 3.67 5.65 -9.14
N ARG A 50 2.41 5.25 -9.10
CA ARG A 50 1.61 5.43 -7.90
C ARG A 50 1.88 4.26 -6.96
N LEU A 51 2.25 4.58 -5.73
CA LEU A 51 2.55 3.58 -4.72
C LEU A 51 1.70 3.83 -3.49
N VAL A 52 1.37 2.76 -2.78
CA VAL A 52 0.57 2.84 -1.56
C VAL A 52 1.47 2.48 -0.40
N PRO A 53 1.70 3.40 0.54
CA PRO A 53 2.53 3.08 1.71
C PRO A 53 1.96 1.89 2.47
N ALA A 54 2.84 1.05 2.98
CA ALA A 54 2.39 -0.13 3.72
C ALA A 54 1.56 0.24 4.93
N THR A 55 1.81 1.40 5.52
CA THR A 55 1.04 1.85 6.67
C THR A 55 -0.42 2.06 6.33
N GLU A 56 -0.74 2.34 5.07
CA GLU A 56 -2.13 2.49 4.67
C GLU A 56 -2.87 1.17 4.76
N ALA A 57 -2.21 0.07 4.42
CA ALA A 57 -2.84 -1.24 4.56
C ALA A 57 -3.15 -1.52 6.02
N ASP A 58 -2.19 -1.25 6.90
CA ASP A 58 -2.40 -1.47 8.33
C ASP A 58 -3.53 -0.60 8.84
N ARG A 59 -3.58 0.65 8.42
CA ARG A 59 -4.60 1.57 8.88
C ARG A 59 -5.99 1.14 8.42
N LEU A 60 -6.12 0.76 7.16
CA LEU A 60 -7.41 0.34 6.63
C LEU A 60 -7.94 -0.90 7.33
N LEU A 61 -7.06 -1.86 7.54
CA LEU A 61 -7.47 -3.09 8.19
C LEU A 61 -7.83 -2.84 9.64
N SER A 62 -7.14 -1.92 10.28
CA SER A 62 -7.39 -1.59 11.66
C SER A 62 -8.70 -0.82 11.84
N GLU A 63 -9.00 0.08 10.93
CA GLU A 63 -10.19 0.91 11.04
C GLU A 63 -11.44 0.22 10.55
N GLY A 64 -11.30 -0.81 9.77
CA GLY A 64 -12.47 -1.51 9.26
C GLY A 64 -13.33 -0.63 8.40
N MET A 65 -12.88 -0.33 7.22
CA MET A 65 -13.62 0.53 6.32
C MET A 65 -15.01 0.03 6.05
N GLN A 66 -15.95 0.88 6.17
CA GLN A 66 -17.34 0.56 5.87
C GLN A 66 -17.79 1.31 4.66
#